data_8097f0e76746c7523f4795338da36e67
#
_entry.id   8097f0e76746c7523f4795338da36e67
#
_cell.length_a   1.000
_cell.length_b   1.000
_cell.length_c   1.000
_cell.angle_alpha   90.00
_cell.angle_beta   90.00
_cell.angle_gamma   90.00
#
_symmetry.space_group_name_H-M   'P 1'
#
loop_
_entity.id
_entity.type
_entity.pdbx_description
1 polymer ?
#
loop_
_entity_poly.entity_id
_entity_poly.type
_entity_poly.pdbx_seq_one_letter_code
_entity_poly.pdbx_strand_id
1 'polypeptide(L)'
;MSSKKIVITGGAGFVGTNLIKLLLKKTNYKLISIDDYSSSTRKNHIKNTRVKYIKAHTKNISLVLNPKQVHSIFHFGEFARIYQSFLQMDKCIESNSIGTNAVFNFCLKNKIKLVYSATSASLGNKGNDKNLSPYAFTKAKNLELLENLKKWFKFKYEVIYFYNVYGPHQICKGSMSTVIGIFEHHYKQGKVLPVVLPGSQTRRFTHINDTVKICNLAWKKNLCRHYTITNKKSYSIVQVAKLFKSKFKFLP
;
A
#
# COMPACT_ATOMS: atom_id res chain seq x y z
N MET A 1 0.79 31.72 -9.25
CA MET A 1 0.82 30.79 -8.10
C MET A 1 1.27 29.41 -8.58
N SER A 2 2.31 28.82 -7.97
CA SER A 2 2.75 27.46 -8.31
C SER A 2 1.61 26.48 -8.06
N SER A 3 1.23 25.68 -9.07
CA SER A 3 0.14 24.69 -8.94
C SER A 3 0.51 23.67 -7.87
N LYS A 4 -0.38 23.46 -6.88
CA LYS A 4 -0.19 22.45 -5.83
C LYS A 4 -0.06 21.05 -6.44
N LYS A 5 0.71 20.19 -5.81
CA LYS A 5 1.09 18.85 -6.28
C LYS A 5 0.44 17.76 -5.41
N ILE A 6 0.14 16.62 -5.99
CA ILE A 6 -0.25 15.42 -5.24
C ILE A 6 1.02 14.62 -4.95
N VAL A 7 1.19 14.22 -3.69
CA VAL A 7 2.33 13.41 -3.24
C VAL A 7 1.88 11.97 -3.04
N ILE A 8 2.69 11.02 -3.49
CA ILE A 8 2.49 9.59 -3.28
C ILE A 8 3.75 9.04 -2.60
N THR A 9 3.69 8.69 -1.32
CA THR A 9 4.77 7.93 -0.69
C THR A 9 4.65 6.45 -1.09
N GLY A 10 5.77 5.77 -1.27
CA GLY A 10 5.76 4.43 -1.90
C GLY A 10 5.37 4.48 -3.39
N GLY A 11 5.62 5.61 -4.06
CA GLY A 11 5.15 5.85 -5.42
C GLY A 11 5.86 5.05 -6.51
N ALA A 12 7.04 4.48 -6.24
CA ALA A 12 7.73 3.53 -7.12
C ALA A 12 7.37 2.07 -6.81
N GLY A 13 6.55 1.84 -5.77
CA GLY A 13 6.02 0.53 -5.40
C GLY A 13 4.83 0.10 -6.28
N PHE A 14 4.30 -1.09 -5.99
CA PHE A 14 3.21 -1.71 -6.74
C PHE A 14 1.95 -0.82 -6.84
N VAL A 15 1.38 -0.46 -5.70
CA VAL A 15 0.14 0.34 -5.65
C VAL A 15 0.40 1.77 -6.10
N GLY A 16 1.51 2.37 -5.64
CA GLY A 16 1.87 3.75 -5.95
C GLY A 16 2.04 4.00 -7.45
N THR A 17 2.74 3.10 -8.16
CA THR A 17 2.93 3.19 -9.62
C THR A 17 1.59 3.17 -10.37
N ASN A 18 0.70 2.26 -9.99
CA ASN A 18 -0.62 2.16 -10.64
C ASN A 18 -1.51 3.37 -10.30
N LEU A 19 -1.42 3.91 -9.08
CA LEU A 19 -2.11 5.14 -8.73
C LEU A 19 -1.58 6.33 -9.54
N ILE A 20 -0.26 6.48 -9.69
CA ILE A 20 0.36 7.51 -10.55
C ILE A 20 -0.21 7.43 -11.97
N LYS A 21 -0.24 6.24 -12.57
CA LYS A 21 -0.84 6.03 -13.91
C LYS A 21 -2.30 6.51 -13.97
N LEU A 22 -3.09 6.19 -12.96
CA LEU A 22 -4.50 6.61 -12.92
C LEU A 22 -4.63 8.13 -12.76
N LEU A 23 -3.88 8.75 -11.85
CA LEU A 23 -3.93 10.19 -11.58
C LEU A 23 -3.48 11.01 -12.79
N LEU A 24 -2.47 10.56 -13.53
CA LEU A 24 -2.05 11.19 -14.80
C LEU A 24 -3.17 11.21 -15.85
N LYS A 25 -4.03 10.18 -15.88
CA LYS A 25 -5.19 10.10 -16.80
C LYS A 25 -6.41 10.90 -16.30
N LYS A 26 -6.58 11.03 -14.98
CA LYS A 26 -7.80 11.56 -14.38
C LYS A 26 -7.67 12.98 -13.84
N THR A 27 -6.46 13.54 -13.82
CA THR A 27 -6.17 14.86 -13.27
C THR A 27 -5.07 15.57 -14.06
N ASN A 28 -4.99 16.89 -13.89
CA ASN A 28 -3.91 17.72 -14.46
C ASN A 28 -2.84 18.05 -13.42
N TYR A 29 -2.89 17.49 -12.21
CA TYR A 29 -1.91 17.74 -11.18
C TYR A 29 -0.51 17.24 -11.56
N LYS A 30 0.52 18.00 -11.13
CA LYS A 30 1.88 17.47 -11.03
C LYS A 30 1.95 16.52 -9.82
N LEU A 31 2.69 15.43 -9.97
CA LEU A 31 2.80 14.37 -8.99
C LEU A 31 4.23 14.29 -8.44
N ILE A 32 4.36 14.01 -7.14
CA ILE A 32 5.65 13.71 -6.51
C ILE A 32 5.56 12.30 -5.94
N SER A 33 6.47 11.43 -6.34
CA SER A 33 6.71 10.14 -5.73
C SER A 33 7.84 10.26 -4.72
N ILE A 34 7.62 9.88 -3.46
CA ILE A 34 8.66 9.71 -2.44
C ILE A 34 8.79 8.22 -2.17
N ASP A 35 9.99 7.67 -2.33
CA ASP A 35 10.25 6.24 -2.16
C ASP A 35 11.70 6.03 -1.74
N ASP A 36 11.97 5.13 -0.80
CA ASP A 36 13.32 4.79 -0.36
C ASP A 36 13.92 3.62 -1.15
N TYR A 37 13.08 2.97 -1.97
CA TYR A 37 13.41 1.79 -2.78
C TYR A 37 13.76 0.54 -1.97
N SER A 38 13.32 0.45 -0.71
CA SER A 38 13.52 -0.73 0.14
C SER A 38 12.83 -2.00 -0.41
N SER A 39 11.68 -1.82 -1.08
CA SER A 39 10.92 -2.92 -1.70
C SER A 39 10.41 -2.62 -3.10
N SER A 40 10.83 -1.50 -3.67
CA SER A 40 10.42 -1.02 -4.98
C SER A 40 11.61 -0.93 -5.96
N THR A 41 11.35 -0.53 -7.20
CA THR A 41 12.39 -0.42 -8.22
C THR A 41 12.18 0.78 -9.13
N ARG A 42 13.29 1.38 -9.59
CA ARG A 42 13.27 2.45 -10.60
C ARG A 42 12.66 2.01 -11.93
N LYS A 43 12.60 0.70 -12.22
CA LYS A 43 11.92 0.16 -13.41
C LYS A 43 10.42 0.47 -13.44
N ASN A 44 9.83 0.77 -12.27
CA ASN A 44 8.44 1.18 -12.14
C ASN A 44 8.20 2.67 -12.42
N HIS A 45 9.23 3.46 -12.69
CA HIS A 45 9.07 4.88 -12.99
C HIS A 45 8.24 5.09 -14.25
N ILE A 46 7.28 5.97 -14.16
CA ILE A 46 6.50 6.44 -15.32
C ILE A 46 7.22 7.64 -15.93
N LYS A 47 7.68 7.49 -17.16
CA LYS A 47 8.30 8.59 -17.93
C LYS A 47 7.21 9.60 -18.30
N ASN A 48 7.06 10.65 -17.51
CA ASN A 48 6.10 11.74 -17.75
C ASN A 48 6.59 13.02 -17.06
N THR A 49 6.55 14.16 -17.75
CA THR A 49 7.04 15.45 -17.25
C THR A 49 6.27 15.96 -16.01
N ARG A 50 5.07 15.45 -15.76
CA ARG A 50 4.28 15.77 -14.58
C ARG A 50 4.65 14.95 -13.35
N VAL A 51 5.58 13.97 -13.43
CA VAL A 51 5.97 13.11 -12.29
C VAL A 51 7.40 13.38 -11.88
N LYS A 52 7.61 13.80 -10.63
CA LYS A 52 8.95 13.90 -10.02
C LYS A 52 9.13 12.76 -9.03
N TYR A 53 10.24 12.03 -9.14
CA TYR A 53 10.65 10.99 -8.19
C TYR A 53 11.72 11.51 -7.25
N ILE A 54 11.51 11.34 -5.95
CA ILE A 54 12.45 11.72 -4.88
C ILE A 54 12.80 10.45 -4.11
N LYS A 55 14.10 10.13 -4.03
CA LYS A 55 14.58 9.04 -3.17
C LYS A 55 14.70 9.57 -1.74
N ALA A 56 13.78 9.18 -0.88
CA ALA A 56 13.81 9.53 0.54
C ALA A 56 12.94 8.56 1.35
N HIS A 57 13.33 8.33 2.61
CA HIS A 57 12.47 7.69 3.59
C HIS A 57 11.39 8.65 4.08
N THR A 58 10.19 8.15 4.38
CA THR A 58 9.02 8.96 4.80
C THR A 58 9.27 9.75 6.09
N LYS A 59 10.17 9.29 6.98
CA LYS A 59 10.58 10.06 8.17
C LYS A 59 11.17 11.44 7.85
N ASN A 60 11.72 11.60 6.65
CA ASN A 60 12.35 12.82 6.18
C ASN A 60 11.42 13.70 5.31
N ILE A 61 10.11 13.45 5.34
CA ILE A 61 9.14 14.14 4.46
C ILE A 61 9.23 15.67 4.54
N SER A 62 9.45 16.21 5.73
CA SER A 62 9.56 17.66 5.96
C SER A 62 10.83 18.29 5.36
N LEU A 63 11.88 17.49 5.09
CA LEU A 63 13.12 17.95 4.47
C LEU A 63 13.03 17.99 2.94
N VAL A 64 12.14 17.19 2.36
CA VAL A 64 12.08 16.99 0.89
C VAL A 64 10.86 17.66 0.25
N LEU A 65 9.90 18.15 1.04
CA LEU A 65 8.70 18.79 0.55
C LEU A 65 8.54 20.22 1.09
N ASN A 66 8.17 21.15 0.21
CA ASN A 66 7.62 22.44 0.62
C ASN A 66 6.10 22.27 0.82
N PRO A 67 5.56 22.41 2.04
CA PRO A 67 4.15 22.15 2.32
C PRO A 67 3.20 23.10 1.56
N LYS A 68 3.62 24.32 1.25
CA LYS A 68 2.82 25.29 0.46
C LYS A 68 2.50 24.79 -0.94
N GLN A 69 3.32 23.85 -1.47
CA GLN A 69 3.16 23.26 -2.80
C GLN A 69 2.41 21.92 -2.77
N VAL A 70 2.01 21.42 -1.60
CA VAL A 70 1.33 20.11 -1.49
C VAL A 70 -0.18 20.33 -1.42
N HIS A 71 -0.90 19.62 -2.29
CA HIS A 71 -2.37 19.54 -2.28
C HIS A 71 -2.87 18.46 -1.33
N SER A 72 -2.33 17.24 -1.49
CA SER A 72 -2.73 16.04 -0.73
C SER A 72 -1.64 15.00 -0.78
N ILE A 73 -1.67 14.06 0.17
CA ILE A 73 -0.73 12.95 0.26
C ILE A 73 -1.49 11.62 0.24
N PHE A 74 -1.09 10.71 -0.65
CA PHE A 74 -1.41 9.28 -0.58
C PHE A 74 -0.23 8.59 0.11
N HIS A 75 -0.47 8.05 1.30
CA HIS A 75 0.59 7.41 2.09
C HIS A 75 0.54 5.89 1.95
N PHE A 76 1.45 5.35 1.12
CA PHE A 76 1.63 3.92 0.83
C PHE A 76 3.06 3.45 1.09
N GLY A 77 3.98 4.38 1.42
CA GLY A 77 5.39 4.08 1.71
C GLY A 77 5.57 3.51 3.11
N GLU A 78 5.16 2.26 3.30
CA GLU A 78 5.23 1.52 4.55
C GLU A 78 5.68 0.08 4.31
N PHE A 79 6.23 -0.55 5.33
CA PHE A 79 6.54 -1.98 5.32
C PHE A 79 5.23 -2.79 5.25
N ALA A 80 5.12 -3.75 4.32
CA ALA A 80 3.84 -4.35 3.96
C ALA A 80 3.87 -5.88 3.87
N ARG A 81 4.54 -6.58 4.80
CA ARG A 81 4.58 -8.05 4.85
C ARG A 81 4.55 -8.57 6.28
N ILE A 82 3.63 -9.50 6.56
CA ILE A 82 3.45 -10.09 7.89
C ILE A 82 4.72 -10.85 8.30
N TYR A 83 5.06 -11.92 7.57
CA TYR A 83 6.18 -12.79 7.92
C TYR A 83 7.50 -12.02 8.01
N GLN A 84 7.79 -11.19 7.02
CA GLN A 84 9.03 -10.41 6.98
C GLN A 84 9.14 -9.37 8.11
N SER A 85 8.01 -8.96 8.69
CA SER A 85 8.03 -8.01 9.81
C SER A 85 8.60 -8.60 11.11
N PHE A 86 8.57 -9.93 11.26
CA PHE A 86 9.27 -10.59 12.37
C PHE A 86 10.79 -10.61 12.15
N LEU A 87 11.22 -10.84 10.92
CA LEU A 87 12.65 -10.92 10.57
C LEU A 87 13.32 -9.54 10.47
N GLN A 88 12.56 -8.50 10.23
CA GLN A 88 13.02 -7.13 10.01
C GLN A 88 12.15 -6.16 10.82
N MET A 89 12.01 -6.45 12.12
CA MET A 89 11.13 -5.69 13.01
C MET A 89 11.55 -4.22 13.11
N ASP A 90 12.85 -3.95 13.19
CA ASP A 90 13.43 -2.61 13.20
C ASP A 90 12.98 -1.79 11.99
N LYS A 91 13.09 -2.34 10.79
CA LYS A 91 12.65 -1.69 9.55
C LYS A 91 11.14 -1.51 9.50
N CYS A 92 10.38 -2.48 10.02
CA CYS A 92 8.92 -2.38 10.10
C CYS A 92 8.52 -1.23 11.04
N ILE A 93 9.12 -1.12 12.22
CA ILE A 93 8.87 -0.04 13.18
C ILE A 93 9.31 1.31 12.60
N GLU A 94 10.52 1.38 12.02
CA GLU A 94 11.02 2.62 11.43
C GLU A 94 10.09 3.15 10.32
N SER A 95 9.67 2.27 9.43
CA SER A 95 8.80 2.66 8.31
C SER A 95 7.36 2.97 8.77
N ASN A 96 6.75 2.03 9.53
CA ASN A 96 5.31 2.10 9.81
C ASN A 96 4.99 2.98 11.02
N SER A 97 5.87 3.10 12.00
CA SER A 97 5.65 3.97 13.17
C SER A 97 6.33 5.32 12.97
N ILE A 98 7.64 5.37 12.84
CA ILE A 98 8.38 6.65 12.76
C ILE A 98 8.07 7.38 11.46
N GLY A 99 8.17 6.69 10.32
CA GLY A 99 7.90 7.27 9.01
C GLY A 99 6.46 7.72 8.84
N THR A 100 5.50 6.91 9.28
CA THR A 100 4.07 7.25 9.21
C THR A 100 3.72 8.41 10.13
N ASN A 101 4.27 8.44 11.36
CA ASN A 101 4.07 9.57 12.26
C ASN A 101 4.61 10.89 11.68
N ALA A 102 5.76 10.86 11.02
CA ALA A 102 6.30 12.04 10.33
C ALA A 102 5.35 12.54 9.23
N VAL A 103 4.74 11.63 8.45
CA VAL A 103 3.74 11.99 7.43
C VAL A 103 2.47 12.57 8.07
N PHE A 104 1.96 11.96 9.14
CA PHE A 104 0.77 12.45 9.85
C PHE A 104 1.00 13.86 10.41
N ASN A 105 2.13 14.08 11.09
CA ASN A 105 2.51 15.40 11.61
C ASN A 105 2.65 16.45 10.51
N PHE A 106 3.29 16.09 9.39
CA PHE A 106 3.44 16.98 8.25
C PHE A 106 2.06 17.40 7.70
N CYS A 107 1.16 16.42 7.52
CA CYS A 107 -0.20 16.68 7.05
C CYS A 107 -1.01 17.52 8.04
N LEU A 108 -0.94 17.17 9.32
CA LEU A 108 -1.68 17.86 10.39
C LEU A 108 -1.26 19.34 10.52
N LYS A 109 0.06 19.59 10.68
CA LYS A 109 0.61 20.95 10.84
C LYS A 109 0.31 21.86 9.66
N ASN A 110 0.25 21.31 8.47
CA ASN A 110 0.08 22.08 7.23
C ASN A 110 -1.33 21.99 6.65
N LYS A 111 -2.29 21.39 7.37
CA LYS A 111 -3.69 21.21 6.93
C LYS A 111 -3.80 20.51 5.55
N ILE A 112 -2.91 19.55 5.30
CA ILE A 112 -2.85 18.78 4.05
C ILE A 112 -3.73 17.54 4.19
N LYS A 113 -4.57 17.29 3.20
CA LYS A 113 -5.40 16.08 3.15
C LYS A 113 -4.55 14.83 3.02
N LEU A 114 -4.87 13.82 3.85
CA LEU A 114 -4.23 12.51 3.84
C LEU A 114 -5.20 11.43 3.31
N VAL A 115 -4.69 10.57 2.43
CA VAL A 115 -5.30 9.28 2.08
C VAL A 115 -4.34 8.18 2.56
N TYR A 116 -4.77 7.43 3.56
CA TYR A 116 -3.93 6.42 4.23
C TYR A 116 -4.31 5.01 3.79
N SER A 117 -3.29 4.17 3.55
CA SER A 117 -3.48 2.74 3.28
C SER A 117 -3.49 1.95 4.57
N ALA A 118 -4.63 1.36 4.91
CA ALA A 118 -4.74 0.37 5.97
C ALA A 118 -4.65 -1.05 5.40
N THR A 119 -4.65 -2.03 6.26
CA THR A 119 -4.57 -3.45 5.89
C THR A 119 -5.77 -4.23 6.41
N SER A 120 -6.21 -5.23 5.63
CA SER A 120 -7.20 -6.20 6.11
C SER A 120 -6.70 -7.03 7.31
N ALA A 121 -5.38 -7.12 7.53
CA ALA A 121 -4.81 -7.80 8.69
C ALA A 121 -5.24 -7.15 10.02
N SER A 122 -5.48 -5.83 10.05
CA SER A 122 -6.00 -5.15 11.25
C SER A 122 -7.49 -5.44 11.52
N LEU A 123 -8.20 -6.00 10.54
CA LEU A 123 -9.61 -6.39 10.64
C LEU A 123 -9.81 -7.90 10.76
N GLY A 124 -8.74 -8.70 10.60
CA GLY A 124 -8.78 -10.15 10.64
C GLY A 124 -9.35 -10.65 11.96
N ASN A 125 -10.11 -11.76 11.90
CA ASN A 125 -10.73 -12.39 13.06
C ASN A 125 -11.49 -11.38 13.97
N LYS A 126 -12.32 -10.53 13.35
CA LYS A 126 -13.07 -9.44 14.00
C LYS A 126 -12.17 -8.47 14.78
N GLY A 127 -10.95 -8.23 14.30
CA GLY A 127 -9.97 -7.32 14.91
C GLY A 127 -9.01 -8.00 15.91
N ASN A 128 -9.19 -9.29 16.22
CA ASN A 128 -8.29 -10.00 17.13
C ASN A 128 -6.89 -10.21 16.57
N ASP A 129 -6.75 -10.24 15.22
CA ASP A 129 -5.47 -10.44 14.54
C ASP A 129 -4.57 -9.18 14.53
N LYS A 130 -5.04 -8.04 15.03
CA LYS A 130 -4.32 -6.77 14.99
C LYS A 130 -2.96 -6.79 15.71
N ASN A 131 -2.77 -7.69 16.66
CA ASN A 131 -1.54 -7.80 17.46
C ASN A 131 -0.69 -9.03 17.11
N LEU A 132 -1.04 -9.80 16.06
CA LEU A 132 -0.37 -11.07 15.73
C LEU A 132 0.97 -10.89 14.96
N SER A 133 1.36 -9.68 14.62
CA SER A 133 2.66 -9.41 13.99
C SER A 133 3.05 -7.95 14.17
N PRO A 134 4.36 -7.60 14.10
CA PRO A 134 4.80 -6.20 14.10
C PRO A 134 4.11 -5.36 13.03
N TYR A 135 3.90 -5.94 11.84
CA TYR A 135 3.17 -5.29 10.76
C TYR A 135 1.71 -4.99 11.11
N ALA A 136 0.96 -5.98 11.59
CA ALA A 136 -0.46 -5.78 11.94
C ALA A 136 -0.61 -4.80 13.10
N PHE A 137 0.25 -4.92 14.12
CA PHE A 137 0.31 -4.03 15.28
C PHE A 137 0.54 -2.58 14.87
N THR A 138 1.61 -2.30 14.11
CA THR A 138 1.93 -0.92 13.69
C THR A 138 0.81 -0.30 12.85
N LYS A 139 0.21 -1.08 11.94
CA LYS A 139 -0.93 -0.61 11.15
C LYS A 139 -2.17 -0.32 11.99
N ALA A 140 -2.48 -1.15 12.97
CA ALA A 140 -3.60 -0.94 13.89
C ALA A 140 -3.37 0.30 14.76
N LYS A 141 -2.16 0.51 15.28
CA LYS A 141 -1.81 1.69 16.07
C LYS A 141 -1.86 2.98 15.26
N ASN A 142 -1.48 2.95 13.99
CA ASN A 142 -1.63 4.10 13.10
C ASN A 142 -3.11 4.48 12.87
N LEU A 143 -4.01 3.49 12.76
CA LEU A 143 -5.45 3.77 12.66
C LEU A 143 -5.99 4.40 13.96
N GLU A 144 -5.63 3.86 15.11
CA GLU A 144 -5.99 4.39 16.43
C GLU A 144 -5.48 5.84 16.59
N LEU A 145 -4.24 6.11 16.17
CA LEU A 145 -3.68 7.46 16.18
C LEU A 145 -4.48 8.41 15.26
N LEU A 146 -4.83 7.98 14.03
CA LEU A 146 -5.62 8.81 13.11
C LEU A 146 -6.99 9.17 13.70
N GLU A 147 -7.66 8.24 14.37
CA GLU A 147 -8.94 8.49 15.03
C GLU A 147 -8.79 9.52 16.17
N ASN A 148 -7.71 9.43 16.94
CA ASN A 148 -7.40 10.39 17.99
C ASN A 148 -7.02 11.76 17.43
N LEU A 149 -6.21 11.82 16.38
CA LEU A 149 -5.89 13.08 15.68
C LEU A 149 -7.15 13.76 15.13
N LYS A 150 -8.13 12.99 14.66
CA LYS A 150 -9.43 13.53 14.25
C LYS A 150 -10.19 14.14 15.43
N LYS A 151 -10.22 13.46 16.59
CA LYS A 151 -10.87 13.93 17.81
C LYS A 151 -10.19 15.19 18.36
N TRP A 152 -8.87 15.17 18.51
CA TRP A 152 -8.10 16.25 19.14
C TRP A 152 -7.96 17.49 18.26
N PHE A 153 -7.73 17.28 16.94
CA PHE A 153 -7.32 18.35 16.02
C PHE A 153 -8.25 18.52 14.82
N LYS A 154 -9.34 17.75 14.74
CA LYS A 154 -10.25 17.73 13.57
C LYS A 154 -9.52 17.41 12.27
N PHE A 155 -8.49 16.56 12.36
CA PHE A 155 -7.67 16.18 11.22
C PHE A 155 -8.49 15.47 10.14
N LYS A 156 -8.30 15.86 8.88
CA LYS A 156 -9.04 15.31 7.73
C LYS A 156 -8.21 14.24 7.02
N TYR A 157 -8.73 13.01 6.98
CA TYR A 157 -8.10 11.88 6.31
C TYR A 157 -9.15 10.92 5.76
N GLU A 158 -8.74 10.13 4.75
CA GLU A 158 -9.48 8.97 4.25
C GLU A 158 -8.65 7.72 4.54
N VAL A 159 -9.29 6.60 4.86
CA VAL A 159 -8.63 5.30 5.05
C VAL A 159 -9.11 4.32 4.02
N ILE A 160 -8.18 3.57 3.41
CA ILE A 160 -8.50 2.53 2.43
C ILE A 160 -7.87 1.22 2.88
N TYR A 161 -8.69 0.21 3.12
CA TYR A 161 -8.24 -1.12 3.48
C TYR A 161 -7.90 -1.92 2.23
N PHE A 162 -6.64 -2.37 2.12
CA PHE A 162 -6.18 -3.21 1.03
C PHE A 162 -6.35 -4.69 1.37
N TYR A 163 -6.92 -5.45 0.42
CA TYR A 163 -7.16 -6.89 0.53
C TYR A 163 -6.44 -7.63 -0.57
N ASN A 164 -5.33 -8.31 -0.25
CA ASN A 164 -4.55 -9.18 -1.15
C ASN A 164 -4.52 -8.67 -2.60
N VAL A 165 -4.03 -7.45 -2.76
CA VAL A 165 -3.99 -6.76 -4.06
C VAL A 165 -3.06 -7.50 -5.02
N TYR A 166 -3.47 -7.65 -6.29
CA TYR A 166 -2.70 -8.28 -7.34
C TYR A 166 -2.83 -7.53 -8.67
N GLY A 167 -1.89 -7.76 -9.59
CA GLY A 167 -1.91 -7.20 -10.94
C GLY A 167 -0.59 -6.58 -11.37
N PRO A 168 -0.58 -5.76 -12.43
CA PRO A 168 0.63 -5.18 -13.01
C PRO A 168 1.50 -4.43 -11.99
N HIS A 169 2.83 -4.61 -12.09
CA HIS A 169 3.84 -4.06 -11.18
C HIS A 169 3.91 -4.70 -9.79
N GLN A 170 3.17 -5.79 -9.52
CA GLN A 170 3.31 -6.51 -8.27
C GLN A 170 4.71 -7.14 -8.15
N ILE A 171 5.16 -7.33 -6.90
CA ILE A 171 6.44 -7.98 -6.64
C ILE A 171 6.27 -9.48 -6.85
N CYS A 172 7.02 -10.04 -7.82
CA CYS A 172 6.93 -11.45 -8.20
C CYS A 172 8.11 -12.29 -7.73
N LYS A 173 9.18 -11.68 -7.21
CA LYS A 173 10.41 -12.34 -6.78
C LYS A 173 10.87 -11.84 -5.41
N GLY A 174 11.55 -12.72 -4.66
CA GLY A 174 12.12 -12.38 -3.35
C GLY A 174 11.10 -12.44 -2.21
N SER A 175 11.60 -12.13 -1.02
CA SER A 175 10.86 -12.28 0.25
C SER A 175 9.63 -11.35 0.38
N MET A 176 9.58 -10.28 -0.43
CA MET A 176 8.46 -9.34 -0.43
C MET A 176 7.38 -9.70 -1.47
N SER A 177 7.44 -10.87 -2.11
CA SER A 177 6.44 -11.31 -3.10
C SER A 177 5.11 -11.68 -2.45
N THR A 178 4.03 -11.53 -3.21
CA THR A 178 2.69 -12.05 -2.85
C THR A 178 2.46 -13.41 -3.49
N VAL A 179 1.50 -14.17 -2.99
CA VAL A 179 1.19 -15.50 -3.52
C VAL A 179 0.91 -15.48 -5.02
N ILE A 180 0.10 -14.54 -5.51
CA ILE A 180 -0.19 -14.43 -6.95
C ILE A 180 1.07 -14.00 -7.72
N GLY A 181 1.89 -13.13 -7.16
CA GLY A 181 3.17 -12.75 -7.78
C GLY A 181 4.14 -13.92 -7.89
N ILE A 182 4.25 -14.77 -6.85
CA ILE A 182 5.04 -16.00 -6.86
C ILE A 182 4.52 -16.95 -7.95
N PHE A 183 3.20 -17.18 -7.99
CA PHE A 183 2.58 -18.06 -8.99
C PHE A 183 2.80 -17.56 -10.41
N GLU A 184 2.59 -16.26 -10.66
CA GLU A 184 2.86 -15.63 -11.94
C GLU A 184 4.31 -15.80 -12.39
N HIS A 185 5.26 -15.64 -11.45
CA HIS A 185 6.67 -15.82 -11.75
C HIS A 185 7.00 -17.28 -12.15
N HIS A 186 6.52 -18.25 -11.37
CA HIS A 186 6.71 -19.68 -11.66
C HIS A 186 6.05 -20.08 -12.97
N TYR A 187 4.81 -19.64 -13.19
CA TYR A 187 4.05 -19.90 -14.41
C TYR A 187 4.80 -19.43 -15.67
N LYS A 188 5.29 -18.17 -15.65
CA LYS A 188 6.07 -17.61 -16.77
C LYS A 188 7.36 -18.35 -17.05
N GLN A 189 7.89 -19.10 -16.08
CA GLN A 189 9.09 -19.92 -16.23
C GLN A 189 8.80 -21.39 -16.53
N GLY A 190 7.54 -21.78 -16.72
CA GLY A 190 7.14 -23.19 -16.88
C GLY A 190 7.39 -24.06 -15.63
N LYS A 191 7.57 -23.44 -14.46
CA LYS A 191 7.85 -24.13 -13.20
C LYS A 191 6.57 -24.49 -12.45
N VAL A 192 6.67 -25.53 -11.63
CA VAL A 192 5.60 -25.97 -10.72
C VAL A 192 5.29 -24.87 -9.69
N LEU A 193 4.01 -24.58 -9.43
CA LEU A 193 3.59 -23.57 -8.48
C LEU A 193 3.79 -24.06 -7.03
N PRO A 194 4.43 -23.30 -6.15
CA PRO A 194 4.60 -23.67 -4.74
C PRO A 194 3.36 -23.29 -3.92
N VAL A 195 2.71 -24.27 -3.30
CA VAL A 195 1.56 -24.07 -2.42
C VAL A 195 1.95 -24.42 -0.99
N VAL A 196 2.01 -23.46 -0.09
CA VAL A 196 2.28 -23.72 1.34
C VAL A 196 1.08 -24.40 1.98
N LEU A 197 1.36 -25.50 2.74
CA LEU A 197 0.35 -26.25 3.47
C LEU A 197 -0.43 -25.35 4.46
N PRO A 198 -1.72 -25.63 4.69
CA PRO A 198 -2.51 -26.71 4.07
C PRO A 198 -3.07 -26.34 2.69
N GLY A 199 -2.87 -25.13 2.16
CA GLY A 199 -3.38 -24.65 0.88
C GLY A 199 -4.90 -24.37 0.86
N SER A 200 -5.63 -24.79 1.90
CA SER A 200 -7.07 -24.54 2.08
C SER A 200 -7.39 -23.15 2.63
N GLN A 201 -6.40 -22.44 3.19
CA GLN A 201 -6.57 -21.09 3.70
C GLN A 201 -7.11 -20.15 2.61
N THR A 202 -8.23 -19.47 2.92
CA THR A 202 -8.92 -18.62 1.94
C THR A 202 -8.51 -17.17 2.06
N ARG A 203 -8.55 -16.46 0.93
CA ARG A 203 -8.30 -15.02 0.84
C ARG A 203 -9.30 -14.38 -0.13
N ARG A 204 -9.65 -13.13 0.12
CA ARG A 204 -10.30 -12.27 -0.86
C ARG A 204 -9.23 -11.49 -1.61
N PHE A 205 -9.26 -11.53 -2.91
CA PHE A 205 -8.30 -10.87 -3.78
C PHE A 205 -8.94 -9.67 -4.46
N THR A 206 -8.16 -8.58 -4.61
CA THR A 206 -8.61 -7.35 -5.27
C THR A 206 -7.66 -7.00 -6.40
N HIS A 207 -8.19 -6.80 -7.59
CA HIS A 207 -7.36 -6.35 -8.70
C HIS A 207 -6.88 -4.91 -8.47
N ILE A 208 -5.64 -4.61 -8.85
CA ILE A 208 -5.02 -3.29 -8.63
C ILE A 208 -5.82 -2.14 -9.25
N ASN A 209 -6.45 -2.35 -10.40
CA ASN A 209 -7.27 -1.31 -11.03
C ASN A 209 -8.42 -0.87 -10.14
N ASP A 210 -9.06 -1.79 -9.41
CA ASP A 210 -10.15 -1.45 -8.50
C ASP A 210 -9.61 -0.79 -7.23
N THR A 211 -8.46 -1.26 -6.74
CA THR A 211 -7.78 -0.62 -5.61
C THR A 211 -7.45 0.85 -5.88
N VAL A 212 -6.86 1.17 -7.05
CA VAL A 212 -6.53 2.58 -7.34
C VAL A 212 -7.75 3.42 -7.72
N LYS A 213 -8.83 2.81 -8.25
CA LYS A 213 -10.11 3.50 -8.45
C LYS A 213 -10.71 3.96 -7.12
N ILE A 214 -10.74 3.09 -6.10
CA ILE A 214 -11.26 3.48 -4.78
C ILE A 214 -10.38 4.53 -4.10
N CYS A 215 -9.05 4.46 -4.27
CA CYS A 215 -8.15 5.51 -3.79
C CYS A 215 -8.51 6.89 -4.38
N ASN A 216 -8.71 6.95 -5.69
CA ASN A 216 -9.10 8.19 -6.37
C ASN A 216 -10.51 8.65 -5.97
N LEU A 217 -11.46 7.72 -5.77
CA LEU A 217 -12.82 8.03 -5.32
C LEU A 217 -12.81 8.63 -3.91
N ALA A 218 -12.14 7.98 -2.95
CA ALA A 218 -12.01 8.46 -1.58
C ALA A 218 -11.36 9.83 -1.53
N TRP A 219 -10.27 10.02 -2.28
CA TRP A 219 -9.60 11.32 -2.40
C TRP A 219 -10.52 12.42 -2.91
N LYS A 220 -11.35 12.14 -3.93
CA LYS A 220 -12.29 13.12 -4.50
C LYS A 220 -13.44 13.45 -3.56
N LYS A 221 -14.04 12.43 -2.94
CA LYS A 221 -15.23 12.60 -2.08
C LYS A 221 -14.94 13.37 -0.79
N ASN A 222 -13.77 13.22 -0.21
CA ASN A 222 -13.33 13.94 0.98
C ASN A 222 -14.34 13.88 2.16
N LEU A 223 -14.81 12.69 2.48
CA LEU A 223 -15.85 12.45 3.48
C LEU A 223 -15.32 12.05 4.85
N CYS A 224 -13.99 11.96 5.02
CA CYS A 224 -13.32 11.48 6.23
C CYS A 224 -13.84 10.11 6.68
N ARG A 225 -13.85 9.14 5.75
CA ARG A 225 -14.40 7.79 5.92
C ARG A 225 -13.37 6.70 5.71
N HIS A 226 -13.78 5.50 6.09
CA HIS A 226 -13.06 4.26 5.82
C HIS A 226 -13.68 3.56 4.62
N TYR A 227 -12.85 3.10 3.70
CA TYR A 227 -13.27 2.45 2.45
C TYR A 227 -12.65 1.06 2.36
N THR A 228 -13.45 0.13 1.89
CA THR A 228 -13.04 -1.23 1.60
C THR A 228 -13.48 -1.59 0.18
N ILE A 229 -12.57 -2.19 -0.59
CA ILE A 229 -12.92 -2.83 -1.84
C ILE A 229 -12.31 -4.21 -1.86
N THR A 230 -13.14 -5.21 -2.08
CA THR A 230 -12.73 -6.61 -2.17
C THR A 230 -13.75 -7.41 -2.96
N ASN A 231 -13.32 -8.53 -3.54
CA ASN A 231 -14.24 -9.47 -4.14
C ASN A 231 -15.17 -10.06 -3.06
N LYS A 232 -16.44 -10.29 -3.41
CA LYS A 232 -17.38 -10.96 -2.51
C LYS A 232 -16.97 -12.41 -2.23
N LYS A 233 -16.37 -13.09 -3.22
CA LYS A 233 -15.93 -14.49 -3.14
C LYS A 233 -14.52 -14.57 -2.57
N SER A 234 -14.32 -15.50 -1.64
CA SER A 234 -13.01 -15.94 -1.17
C SER A 234 -12.53 -17.12 -2.00
N TYR A 235 -11.22 -17.24 -2.17
CA TYR A 235 -10.57 -18.34 -2.86
C TYR A 235 -9.51 -18.96 -1.95
N SER A 236 -9.44 -20.29 -1.90
CA SER A 236 -8.30 -20.97 -1.28
C SER A 236 -7.04 -20.82 -2.14
N ILE A 237 -5.86 -20.98 -1.52
CA ILE A 237 -4.60 -20.88 -2.26
C ILE A 237 -4.52 -21.98 -3.34
N VAL A 238 -5.02 -23.18 -3.06
CA VAL A 238 -5.15 -24.26 -4.06
C VAL A 238 -6.08 -23.86 -5.21
N GLN A 239 -7.23 -23.25 -4.92
CA GLN A 239 -8.12 -22.75 -5.98
C GLN A 239 -7.44 -21.70 -6.86
N VAL A 240 -6.68 -20.78 -6.26
CA VAL A 240 -5.89 -19.81 -7.03
C VAL A 240 -4.85 -20.48 -7.90
N ALA A 241 -4.11 -21.49 -7.36
CA ALA A 241 -3.13 -22.25 -8.16
C ALA A 241 -3.77 -22.96 -9.36
N LYS A 242 -4.95 -23.56 -9.18
CA LYS A 242 -5.71 -24.21 -10.26
C LYS A 242 -6.13 -23.24 -11.38
N LEU A 243 -6.38 -21.96 -11.08
CA LEU A 243 -6.70 -20.94 -12.09
C LEU A 243 -5.54 -20.68 -13.07
N PHE A 244 -4.31 -20.96 -12.68
CA PHE A 244 -3.15 -20.87 -13.58
C PHE A 244 -3.06 -22.03 -14.59
N LYS A 245 -3.90 -23.07 -14.45
CA LYS A 245 -3.86 -24.28 -15.30
C LYS A 245 -2.47 -24.89 -15.39
N SER A 246 -1.71 -24.87 -14.29
CA SER A 246 -0.35 -25.37 -14.16
C SER A 246 -0.25 -26.40 -13.03
N LYS A 247 0.78 -27.24 -13.08
CA LYS A 247 1.09 -28.16 -11.97
C LYS A 247 1.46 -27.37 -10.72
N PHE A 248 1.08 -27.86 -9.55
CA PHE A 248 1.50 -27.31 -8.27
C PHE A 248 1.95 -28.40 -7.32
N LYS A 249 2.80 -28.04 -6.35
CA LYS A 249 3.26 -28.92 -5.27
C LYS A 249 3.10 -28.25 -3.93
N PHE A 250 2.79 -29.03 -2.91
CA PHE A 250 2.77 -28.54 -1.54
C PHE A 250 4.18 -28.38 -1.00
N LEU A 251 4.36 -27.31 -0.22
CA LEU A 251 5.53 -27.05 0.61
C LEU A 251 5.10 -27.04 2.07
N PRO A 252 5.99 -27.45 3.00
CA PRO A 252 5.75 -27.36 4.43
C PRO A 252 5.47 -25.93 4.88
#